data_2f6c97d11ebedd10d24b4016612fbbdf
#
_entry.id   2f6c97d11ebedd10d24b4016612fbbdf
#
_cell.length_a   1.000
_cell.length_b   1.000
_cell.length_c   1.000
_cell.angle_alpha   90.00
_cell.angle_beta   90.00
_cell.angle_gamma   90.00
#
_symmetry.space_group_name_H-M   'P 1'
#
loop_
_entity.id
_entity.type
_entity.pdbx_description
1 polymer ?
#
loop_
_entity_poly.entity_id
_entity_poly.type
_entity_poly.pdbx_seq_one_letter_code
_entity_poly.pdbx_strand_id
1 'polypeptide(L)'
;MLFNDNNKKIINNCRKNKFLIAAHRGTVGGNIIPNTTLSFKNALLHGADIVEMDLILSTDGVFYVFHNGEEKKVLSVDKDIRKMSSKEIDELYCYNSLFLKTNKHLERAEDVLKKLKNKCFINIDRSWFYWIEVIRFLDSLNMNDQIMIKSPVDIDLLKKLEASKSSVMYMPIIKNIEEWEIVKQYNINLVAVELIFENLNSKLLSRKIIKEFKDNSILMWANAITLDDTIILSGLLDDNVSIEKGYNKGWGKLFEYGFDIIQTDWPALLKDYRNNI
;
A
#
# COMPACT_ATOMS: atom_id res chain seq x y z
N MET A 1 7.76 22.19 8.74
CA MET A 1 7.91 22.81 7.40
C MET A 1 8.68 21.95 6.39
N LEU A 2 9.55 21.06 6.79
CA LEU A 2 10.30 20.15 5.88
C LEU A 2 9.44 19.10 5.16
N PHE A 3 8.33 18.68 5.75
CA PHE A 3 7.50 17.60 5.21
C PHE A 3 6.64 18.01 4.01
N ASN A 4 6.18 19.24 3.92
CA ASN A 4 5.27 19.69 2.85
C ASN A 4 5.87 19.60 1.44
N ASP A 5 7.19 19.71 1.27
CA ASP A 5 7.80 19.68 -0.05
C ASP A 5 7.85 18.26 -0.63
N ASN A 6 8.13 17.25 0.18
CA ASN A 6 8.13 15.85 -0.25
C ASN A 6 6.71 15.37 -0.67
N ASN A 7 5.69 15.87 0.01
CA ASN A 7 4.29 15.47 -0.24
C ASN A 7 3.67 16.17 -1.46
N LYS A 8 4.24 17.31 -1.92
CA LYS A 8 3.69 18.09 -3.05
C LYS A 8 3.47 17.25 -4.30
N LYS A 9 4.38 16.33 -4.58
CA LYS A 9 4.34 15.50 -5.79
C LYS A 9 3.11 14.59 -5.82
N ILE A 10 2.84 13.85 -4.75
CA ILE A 10 1.67 12.97 -4.67
C ILE A 10 0.36 13.77 -4.60
N ILE A 11 0.32 14.84 -3.81
CA ILE A 11 -0.87 15.71 -3.70
C ILE A 11 -1.22 16.34 -5.05
N ASN A 12 -0.23 16.86 -5.80
CA ASN A 12 -0.47 17.44 -7.12
C ASN A 12 -0.92 16.38 -8.13
N ASN A 13 -0.37 15.16 -8.07
CA ASN A 13 -0.83 14.06 -8.92
C ASN A 13 -2.27 13.68 -8.61
N CYS A 14 -2.66 13.63 -7.33
CA CYS A 14 -4.03 13.37 -6.93
C CYS A 14 -4.99 14.43 -7.52
N ARG A 15 -4.68 15.71 -7.34
CA ARG A 15 -5.49 16.82 -7.89
C ARG A 15 -5.64 16.76 -9.40
N LYS A 16 -4.58 16.37 -10.12
CA LYS A 16 -4.59 16.23 -11.59
C LYS A 16 -5.44 15.07 -12.07
N ASN A 17 -5.45 13.96 -11.34
CA ASN A 17 -6.05 12.69 -11.77
C ASN A 17 -7.43 12.40 -11.14
N LYS A 18 -8.05 13.35 -10.43
CA LYS A 18 -9.27 13.19 -9.64
C LYS A 18 -9.05 12.33 -8.39
N PHE A 19 -8.50 11.13 -8.55
CA PHE A 19 -7.99 10.23 -7.50
C PHE A 19 -6.84 9.38 -8.07
N LEU A 20 -6.02 8.81 -7.19
CA LEU A 20 -4.93 7.90 -7.56
C LEU A 20 -5.36 6.45 -7.44
N ILE A 21 -4.85 5.61 -8.32
CA ILE A 21 -5.09 4.17 -8.36
C ILE A 21 -3.90 3.46 -7.75
N ALA A 22 -4.11 2.72 -6.66
CA ALA A 22 -3.10 1.88 -6.04
C ALA A 22 -3.35 0.41 -6.41
N ALA A 23 -2.34 -0.25 -6.99
CA ALA A 23 -2.42 -1.66 -7.34
C ALA A 23 -1.87 -2.52 -6.18
N HIS A 24 -2.72 -3.35 -5.58
CA HIS A 24 -2.40 -4.27 -4.50
C HIS A 24 -1.45 -5.37 -4.99
N ARG A 25 -0.21 -5.39 -4.48
CA ARG A 25 0.85 -6.33 -4.86
C ARG A 25 1.16 -6.41 -6.36
N GLY A 26 0.82 -5.34 -7.09
CA GLY A 26 0.91 -5.27 -8.54
C GLY A 26 -0.25 -5.97 -9.26
N THR A 27 -0.11 -6.22 -10.57
CA THR A 27 -1.11 -6.93 -11.37
C THR A 27 -0.55 -8.27 -11.85
N VAL A 28 -1.21 -9.35 -11.48
CA VAL A 28 -0.76 -10.74 -11.65
C VAL A 28 -1.50 -11.46 -12.77
N GLY A 29 -0.94 -12.60 -13.22
CA GLY A 29 -1.54 -13.49 -14.22
C GLY A 29 -0.51 -14.36 -14.89
N GLY A 30 -0.86 -15.59 -15.29
CA GLY A 30 0.10 -16.55 -15.85
C GLY A 30 1.29 -16.76 -14.91
N ASN A 31 2.50 -16.49 -15.38
CA ASN A 31 3.74 -16.57 -14.57
C ASN A 31 4.18 -15.23 -13.97
N ILE A 32 3.31 -14.23 -13.95
CA ILE A 32 3.54 -12.96 -13.22
C ILE A 32 3.13 -13.17 -11.77
N ILE A 33 4.12 -13.22 -10.90
CA ILE A 33 3.96 -13.46 -9.46
C ILE A 33 3.65 -12.14 -8.75
N PRO A 34 2.77 -12.10 -7.73
CA PRO A 34 2.55 -10.89 -6.92
C PRO A 34 3.84 -10.45 -6.22
N ASN A 35 3.94 -9.18 -5.88
CA ASN A 35 5.11 -8.64 -5.20
C ASN A 35 6.43 -8.81 -5.99
N THR A 36 6.38 -8.58 -7.30
CA THR A 36 7.57 -8.64 -8.19
C THR A 36 7.68 -7.42 -9.09
N THR A 37 8.88 -7.13 -9.56
CA THR A 37 9.08 -6.05 -10.55
C THR A 37 8.15 -6.21 -11.76
N LEU A 38 7.86 -7.45 -12.16
CA LEU A 38 7.02 -7.69 -13.33
C LEU A 38 5.54 -7.39 -13.05
N SER A 39 5.02 -7.77 -11.86
CA SER A 39 3.65 -7.41 -11.48
C SER A 39 3.47 -5.91 -11.32
N PHE A 40 4.48 -5.20 -10.80
CA PHE A 40 4.45 -3.74 -10.69
C PHE A 40 4.48 -3.06 -12.06
N LYS A 41 5.35 -3.51 -12.97
CA LYS A 41 5.35 -3.00 -14.36
C LYS A 41 4.00 -3.23 -15.04
N ASN A 42 3.40 -4.40 -14.85
CA ASN A 42 2.08 -4.71 -15.40
C ASN A 42 1.00 -3.79 -14.82
N ALA A 43 1.04 -3.54 -13.52
CA ALA A 43 0.13 -2.58 -12.87
C ALA A 43 0.23 -1.16 -13.47
N LEU A 44 1.45 -0.69 -13.73
CA LEU A 44 1.67 0.61 -14.38
C LEU A 44 1.12 0.65 -15.81
N LEU A 45 1.27 -0.43 -16.58
CA LEU A 45 0.66 -0.55 -17.91
C LEU A 45 -0.88 -0.54 -17.83
N HIS A 46 -1.46 -1.10 -16.77
CA HIS A 46 -2.89 -1.04 -16.47
C HIS A 46 -3.34 0.30 -15.88
N GLY A 47 -2.41 1.25 -15.66
CA GLY A 47 -2.71 2.62 -15.27
C GLY A 47 -2.73 2.90 -13.78
N ALA A 48 -2.10 2.04 -12.99
CA ALA A 48 -1.84 2.36 -11.59
C ALA A 48 -0.89 3.56 -11.47
N ASP A 49 -1.15 4.42 -10.50
CA ASP A 49 -0.30 5.56 -10.12
C ASP A 49 0.63 5.18 -8.95
N ILE A 50 0.18 4.23 -8.14
CA ILE A 50 0.85 3.70 -6.95
C ILE A 50 0.94 2.18 -7.09
N VAL A 51 2.07 1.59 -6.76
CA VAL A 51 2.18 0.15 -6.51
C VAL A 51 2.29 -0.09 -5.01
N GLU A 52 1.51 -1.01 -4.51
CA GLU A 52 1.63 -1.46 -3.13
C GLU A 52 2.46 -2.73 -3.10
N MET A 53 3.31 -2.87 -2.08
CA MET A 53 4.18 -4.03 -1.87
C MET A 53 4.38 -4.33 -0.40
N ASP A 54 4.51 -5.62 -0.10
CA ASP A 54 4.84 -6.11 1.23
C ASP A 54 6.34 -6.31 1.40
N LEU A 55 6.88 -6.07 2.59
CA LEU A 55 8.28 -6.35 2.90
C LEU A 55 8.44 -7.37 4.03
N ILE A 56 9.44 -8.21 3.87
CA ILE A 56 9.99 -9.06 4.93
C ILE A 56 11.49 -8.82 5.08
N LEU A 57 12.04 -9.14 6.25
CA LEU A 57 13.46 -9.06 6.55
C LEU A 57 14.02 -10.46 6.82
N SER A 58 15.11 -10.83 6.15
CA SER A 58 15.85 -12.06 6.43
C SER A 58 16.63 -11.97 7.74
N THR A 59 17.12 -13.09 8.27
CA THR A 59 17.89 -13.13 9.52
C THR A 59 19.22 -12.40 9.45
N ASP A 60 19.76 -12.21 8.26
CA ASP A 60 21.02 -11.49 7.97
C ASP A 60 20.80 -10.06 7.43
N GLY A 61 19.57 -9.53 7.58
CA GLY A 61 19.27 -8.11 7.36
C GLY A 61 19.01 -7.70 5.92
N VAL A 62 18.61 -8.61 5.04
CA VAL A 62 18.24 -8.31 3.64
C VAL A 62 16.73 -8.22 3.52
N PHE A 63 16.21 -7.10 2.99
CA PHE A 63 14.79 -6.94 2.69
C PHE A 63 14.40 -7.62 1.37
N TYR A 64 13.28 -8.36 1.41
CA TYR A 64 12.64 -8.96 0.24
C TYR A 64 11.22 -8.45 0.08
N VAL A 65 10.75 -8.42 -1.17
CA VAL A 65 9.35 -8.07 -1.48
C VAL A 65 8.53 -9.36 -1.42
N PHE A 66 7.78 -9.52 -0.32
CA PHE A 66 6.99 -10.72 -0.07
C PHE A 66 5.96 -10.49 1.05
N HIS A 67 4.77 -11.07 0.89
CA HIS A 67 3.77 -11.11 1.95
C HIS A 67 3.95 -12.36 2.82
N ASN A 68 4.44 -12.19 4.06
CA ASN A 68 4.57 -13.32 4.98
C ASN A 68 3.20 -13.98 5.26
N GLY A 69 3.19 -15.30 5.35
CA GLY A 69 1.99 -16.12 5.43
C GLY A 69 1.57 -16.71 4.09
N GLU A 70 2.20 -16.30 2.98
CA GLU A 70 1.96 -16.89 1.66
C GLU A 70 3.07 -17.88 1.23
N GLU A 71 3.95 -18.29 2.14
CA GLU A 71 5.09 -19.15 1.86
C GLU A 71 4.68 -20.46 1.17
N LYS A 72 3.62 -21.10 1.66
CA LYS A 72 3.12 -22.35 1.07
C LYS A 72 2.56 -22.14 -0.33
N LYS A 73 1.86 -21.02 -0.56
CA LYS A 73 1.20 -20.71 -1.83
C LYS A 73 2.21 -20.26 -2.89
N VAL A 74 3.13 -19.37 -2.52
CA VAL A 74 4.02 -18.70 -3.48
C VAL A 74 5.36 -19.42 -3.59
N LEU A 75 5.84 -20.09 -2.54
CA LEU A 75 7.18 -20.70 -2.49
C LEU A 75 7.13 -22.23 -2.31
N SER A 76 5.95 -22.79 -2.06
CA SER A 76 5.78 -24.23 -1.75
C SER A 76 6.62 -24.71 -0.56
N VAL A 77 6.85 -23.82 0.41
CA VAL A 77 7.55 -24.15 1.67
C VAL A 77 6.62 -23.95 2.87
N ASP A 78 6.80 -24.80 3.89
CA ASP A 78 6.02 -24.75 5.14
C ASP A 78 6.89 -24.17 6.28
N LYS A 79 7.57 -23.07 5.98
CA LYS A 79 8.47 -22.35 6.91
C LYS A 79 8.30 -20.86 6.73
N ASP A 80 8.28 -20.14 7.84
CA ASP A 80 8.35 -18.69 7.85
C ASP A 80 9.73 -18.23 7.33
N ILE A 81 9.76 -17.65 6.15
CA ILE A 81 11.02 -17.23 5.49
C ILE A 81 11.72 -16.08 6.21
N ARG A 82 11.05 -15.39 7.13
CA ARG A 82 11.68 -14.38 8.01
C ARG A 82 12.69 -14.99 8.98
N LYS A 83 12.69 -16.33 9.12
CA LYS A 83 13.63 -17.11 9.92
C LYS A 83 14.76 -17.74 9.08
N MET A 84 14.85 -17.35 7.81
CA MET A 84 15.86 -17.82 6.86
C MET A 84 16.88 -16.71 6.56
N SER A 85 18.11 -17.10 6.22
CA SER A 85 19.12 -16.19 5.69
C SER A 85 18.78 -15.78 4.24
N SER A 86 19.36 -14.69 3.79
CA SER A 86 19.19 -14.25 2.39
C SER A 86 19.64 -15.30 1.39
N LYS A 87 20.74 -16.04 1.69
CA LYS A 87 21.22 -17.14 0.87
C LYS A 87 20.19 -18.27 0.72
N GLU A 88 19.50 -18.63 1.80
CA GLU A 88 18.44 -19.64 1.75
C GLU A 88 17.22 -19.15 0.98
N ILE A 89 16.84 -17.87 1.14
CA ILE A 89 15.70 -17.26 0.44
C ILE A 89 15.97 -17.17 -1.07
N ASP A 90 17.19 -16.79 -1.47
CA ASP A 90 17.58 -16.65 -2.88
C ASP A 90 17.50 -17.98 -3.66
N GLU A 91 17.58 -19.14 -2.99
CA GLU A 91 17.45 -20.47 -3.61
C GLU A 91 15.96 -20.89 -3.80
N LEU A 92 15.01 -20.19 -3.20
CA LEU A 92 13.59 -20.55 -3.32
C LEU A 92 13.02 -20.13 -4.67
N TYR A 93 12.28 -21.04 -5.30
CA TYR A 93 11.56 -20.75 -6.53
C TYR A 93 10.14 -20.32 -6.24
N CYS A 94 9.64 -19.35 -7.01
CA CYS A 94 8.24 -18.95 -6.95
C CYS A 94 7.34 -19.90 -7.73
N TYR A 95 6.10 -20.05 -7.27
CA TYR A 95 5.02 -20.79 -7.91
C TYR A 95 3.96 -19.81 -8.39
N ASN A 96 3.36 -20.07 -9.53
CA ASN A 96 2.27 -19.26 -10.07
C ASN A 96 0.91 -19.59 -9.41
N SER A 97 -0.15 -18.88 -9.79
CA SER A 97 -1.49 -19.07 -9.24
C SER A 97 -2.09 -20.47 -9.49
N LEU A 98 -1.52 -21.26 -10.40
CA LEU A 98 -1.88 -22.66 -10.65
C LEU A 98 -1.00 -23.64 -9.87
N PHE A 99 -0.22 -23.17 -8.91
CA PHE A 99 0.74 -23.95 -8.12
C PHE A 99 1.82 -24.66 -8.97
N LEU A 100 2.14 -24.11 -10.14
CA LEU A 100 3.21 -24.61 -10.98
C LEU A 100 4.49 -23.83 -10.72
N LYS A 101 5.60 -24.56 -10.57
CA LYS A 101 6.93 -23.99 -10.36
C LYS A 101 7.33 -23.13 -11.55
N THR A 102 7.81 -21.93 -11.28
CA THR A 102 8.37 -21.03 -12.29
C THR A 102 9.90 -21.01 -12.23
N ASN A 103 10.54 -20.27 -13.11
CA ASN A 103 11.97 -19.97 -13.05
C ASN A 103 12.26 -18.63 -12.34
N LYS A 104 11.35 -18.19 -11.47
CA LYS A 104 11.46 -16.94 -10.74
C LYS A 104 11.82 -17.19 -9.27
N HIS A 105 12.54 -16.26 -8.70
CA HIS A 105 12.90 -16.20 -7.28
C HIS A 105 12.28 -14.96 -6.66
N LEU A 106 12.28 -14.87 -5.33
CA LEU A 106 11.92 -13.63 -4.65
C LEU A 106 12.91 -12.52 -5.03
N GLU A 107 12.40 -11.30 -5.12
CA GLU A 107 13.23 -10.16 -5.46
C GLU A 107 13.62 -9.39 -4.18
N ARG A 108 14.90 -9.00 -4.10
CA ARG A 108 15.39 -8.13 -3.03
C ARG A 108 14.75 -6.75 -3.18
N ALA A 109 14.28 -6.18 -2.08
CA ALA A 109 13.54 -4.91 -2.09
C ALA A 109 14.35 -3.76 -2.69
N GLU A 110 15.66 -3.71 -2.42
CA GLU A 110 16.55 -2.68 -2.96
C GLU A 110 16.54 -2.66 -4.50
N ASP A 111 16.62 -3.83 -5.13
CA ASP A 111 16.63 -3.96 -6.60
C ASP A 111 15.28 -3.55 -7.20
N VAL A 112 14.19 -3.94 -6.55
CA VAL A 112 12.82 -3.57 -6.98
C VAL A 112 12.63 -2.06 -6.88
N LEU A 113 12.97 -1.45 -5.75
CA LEU A 113 12.83 -0.03 -5.50
C LEU A 113 13.68 0.81 -6.48
N LYS A 114 14.92 0.41 -6.74
CA LYS A 114 15.77 1.05 -7.77
C LYS A 114 15.15 0.99 -9.16
N LYS A 115 14.54 -0.14 -9.54
CA LYS A 115 13.85 -0.29 -10.84
C LYS A 115 12.59 0.56 -10.96
N LEU A 116 11.93 0.89 -9.84
CA LEU A 116 10.72 1.71 -9.77
C LEU A 116 11.00 3.19 -9.53
N LYS A 117 12.24 3.59 -9.26
CA LYS A 117 12.61 4.98 -9.00
C LYS A 117 12.13 5.91 -10.11
N ASN A 118 11.42 6.97 -9.73
CA ASN A 118 10.82 7.98 -10.62
C ASN A 118 9.76 7.47 -11.61
N LYS A 119 9.19 6.26 -11.39
CA LYS A 119 8.16 5.72 -12.29
C LYS A 119 6.75 5.77 -11.73
N CYS A 120 6.58 5.62 -10.42
CA CYS A 120 5.30 5.62 -9.72
C CYS A 120 5.50 5.99 -8.26
N PHE A 121 4.42 6.21 -7.53
CA PHE A 121 4.47 6.17 -6.07
C PHE A 121 4.49 4.72 -5.58
N ILE A 122 4.99 4.52 -4.37
CA ILE A 122 5.16 3.19 -3.78
C ILE A 122 4.58 3.23 -2.37
N ASN A 123 3.65 2.34 -2.09
CA ASN A 123 3.19 2.09 -0.72
C ASN A 123 3.84 0.80 -0.21
N ILE A 124 4.47 0.87 0.95
CA ILE A 124 5.11 -0.28 1.60
C ILE A 124 4.25 -0.71 2.78
N ASP A 125 3.73 -1.94 2.68
CA ASP A 125 2.94 -2.60 3.70
C ASP A 125 3.77 -3.58 4.54
N ARG A 126 3.22 -4.03 5.66
CA ARG A 126 3.76 -5.08 6.56
C ARG A 126 5.18 -4.86 7.05
N SER A 127 5.73 -3.64 6.86
CA SER A 127 7.09 -3.27 7.28
C SER A 127 7.20 -2.90 8.77
N TRP A 128 6.10 -2.72 9.48
CA TRP A 128 6.09 -2.32 10.90
C TRP A 128 6.73 -3.35 11.85
N PHE A 129 6.91 -4.59 11.43
CA PHE A 129 7.65 -5.61 12.19
C PHE A 129 9.16 -5.32 12.26
N TYR A 130 9.67 -4.46 11.35
CA TYR A 130 11.09 -4.10 11.19
C TYR A 130 11.26 -2.58 11.13
N TRP A 131 10.52 -1.86 11.99
CA TRP A 131 10.23 -0.44 11.79
C TRP A 131 11.47 0.44 11.68
N ILE A 132 12.44 0.26 12.59
CA ILE A 132 13.66 1.06 12.57
C ILE A 132 14.56 0.69 11.39
N GLU A 133 14.68 -0.60 11.11
CA GLU A 133 15.47 -1.13 10.00
C GLU A 133 14.92 -0.63 8.66
N VAL A 134 13.59 -0.68 8.45
CA VAL A 134 12.97 -0.24 7.21
C VAL A 134 13.08 1.28 7.03
N ILE A 135 12.90 2.08 8.08
CA ILE A 135 13.05 3.53 8.00
C ILE A 135 14.47 3.89 7.56
N ARG A 136 15.50 3.30 8.20
CA ARG A 136 16.91 3.53 7.84
C ARG A 136 17.22 3.08 6.42
N PHE A 137 16.70 1.92 6.02
CA PHE A 137 16.84 1.39 4.67
C PHE A 137 16.25 2.36 3.63
N LEU A 138 15.03 2.84 3.82
CA LEU A 138 14.35 3.74 2.89
C LEU A 138 15.03 5.11 2.82
N ASP A 139 15.46 5.67 3.94
CA ASP A 139 16.20 6.93 3.98
C ASP A 139 17.50 6.85 3.16
N SER A 140 18.17 5.69 3.16
CA SER A 140 19.39 5.48 2.38
C SER A 140 19.18 5.50 0.85
N LEU A 141 17.95 5.23 0.38
CA LEU A 141 17.62 5.18 -1.05
C LEU A 141 17.38 6.55 -1.69
N ASN A 142 17.19 7.59 -0.88
CA ASN A 142 16.82 8.93 -1.34
C ASN A 142 15.60 8.90 -2.28
N MET A 143 14.48 8.31 -1.79
CA MET A 143 13.19 8.19 -2.49
C MET A 143 12.01 8.65 -1.61
N ASN A 144 12.24 9.50 -0.62
CA ASN A 144 11.22 9.90 0.37
C ASN A 144 10.07 10.73 -0.23
N ASP A 145 10.22 11.27 -1.45
CA ASP A 145 9.15 11.92 -2.22
C ASP A 145 8.31 10.94 -3.06
N GLN A 146 8.66 9.64 -3.02
CA GLN A 146 8.04 8.61 -3.83
C GLN A 146 7.49 7.45 -2.97
N ILE A 147 8.08 7.19 -1.80
CA ILE A 147 7.75 6.05 -0.95
C ILE A 147 6.90 6.49 0.24
N MET A 148 5.82 5.77 0.48
CA MET A 148 4.93 5.91 1.62
C MET A 148 4.91 4.58 2.39
N ILE A 149 5.20 4.64 3.69
CA ILE A 149 5.09 3.49 4.60
C ILE A 149 3.79 3.57 5.39
N LYS A 150 3.25 2.43 5.80
CA LYS A 150 2.06 2.37 6.64
C LYS A 150 2.23 1.44 7.83
N SER A 151 1.41 1.64 8.84
CA SER A 151 1.29 0.73 9.98
C SER A 151 -0.09 0.87 10.64
N PRO A 152 -0.53 -0.14 11.41
CA PRO A 152 -1.56 0.08 12.42
C PRO A 152 -1.15 1.23 13.37
N VAL A 153 -2.12 1.87 14.00
CA VAL A 153 -1.84 2.90 15.01
C VAL A 153 -1.29 2.21 16.26
N ASP A 154 -0.01 2.42 16.49
CA ASP A 154 0.72 1.92 17.64
C ASP A 154 1.61 3.04 18.18
N ILE A 155 1.50 3.32 19.48
CA ILE A 155 2.19 4.44 20.14
C ILE A 155 3.72 4.28 20.03
N ASP A 156 4.24 3.06 20.14
CA ASP A 156 5.68 2.81 20.08
C ASP A 156 6.21 3.00 18.65
N LEU A 157 5.45 2.57 17.64
CA LEU A 157 5.80 2.83 16.24
C LEU A 157 5.79 4.33 15.93
N LEU A 158 4.78 5.06 16.38
CA LEU A 158 4.67 6.51 16.19
C LEU A 158 5.85 7.25 16.86
N LYS A 159 6.17 6.91 18.11
CA LYS A 159 7.35 7.48 18.82
C LYS A 159 8.66 7.19 18.11
N LYS A 160 8.85 5.97 17.63
CA LYS A 160 10.05 5.57 16.87
C LYS A 160 10.17 6.33 15.55
N LEU A 161 9.04 6.52 14.82
CA LEU A 161 9.02 7.29 13.58
C LEU A 161 9.35 8.76 13.85
N GLU A 162 8.72 9.38 14.84
CA GLU A 162 9.02 10.77 15.23
C GLU A 162 10.48 10.94 15.65
N ALA A 163 11.00 10.03 16.49
CA ALA A 163 12.39 10.08 16.96
C ALA A 163 13.40 9.88 15.84
N SER A 164 13.05 9.16 14.77
CA SER A 164 13.92 8.94 13.59
C SER A 164 14.19 10.22 12.82
N LYS A 165 13.27 11.21 12.90
CA LYS A 165 13.27 12.45 12.08
C LYS A 165 13.30 12.16 10.58
N SER A 166 12.91 10.96 10.15
CA SER A 166 12.81 10.60 8.74
C SER A 166 11.78 11.47 8.04
N SER A 167 12.04 11.79 6.78
CA SER A 167 11.10 12.50 5.92
C SER A 167 10.26 11.55 5.05
N VAL A 168 10.35 10.23 5.27
CA VAL A 168 9.53 9.25 4.57
C VAL A 168 8.04 9.57 4.76
N MET A 169 7.25 9.47 3.71
CA MET A 169 5.80 9.68 3.81
C MET A 169 5.18 8.56 4.65
N TYR A 170 4.27 8.94 5.54
CA TYR A 170 3.60 7.99 6.43
C TYR A 170 2.08 8.03 6.26
N MET A 171 1.47 6.85 6.35
CA MET A 171 0.02 6.62 6.28
C MET A 171 -0.39 5.64 7.40
N PRO A 172 -1.02 6.10 8.49
CA PRO A 172 -1.60 5.21 9.48
C PRO A 172 -2.84 4.50 8.95
N ILE A 173 -3.04 3.26 9.39
CA ILE A 173 -4.28 2.50 9.21
C ILE A 173 -5.22 2.88 10.34
N ILE A 174 -6.30 3.58 10.04
CA ILE A 174 -7.27 4.15 11.00
C ILE A 174 -8.58 3.35 10.94
N LYS A 175 -9.03 2.84 12.09
CA LYS A 175 -10.27 2.07 12.23
C LYS A 175 -11.35 2.81 13.04
N ASN A 176 -10.95 3.82 13.82
CA ASN A 176 -11.84 4.62 14.68
C ASN A 176 -11.27 6.01 14.91
N ILE A 177 -12.09 6.88 15.53
CA ILE A 177 -11.71 8.28 15.77
C ILE A 177 -10.61 8.39 16.83
N GLU A 178 -10.59 7.51 17.80
CA GLU A 178 -9.61 7.47 18.88
C GLU A 178 -8.19 7.27 18.33
N GLU A 179 -8.04 6.41 17.35
CA GLU A 179 -6.76 6.20 16.62
C GLU A 179 -6.31 7.47 15.89
N TRP A 180 -7.25 8.19 15.24
CA TRP A 180 -6.94 9.47 14.62
C TRP A 180 -6.46 10.52 15.63
N GLU A 181 -7.15 10.63 16.79
CA GLU A 181 -6.75 11.54 17.85
C GLU A 181 -5.35 11.24 18.42
N ILE A 182 -4.93 9.96 18.43
CA ILE A 182 -3.58 9.57 18.83
C ILE A 182 -2.56 10.05 17.77
N VAL A 183 -2.79 9.76 16.50
CA VAL A 183 -1.84 10.08 15.41
C VAL A 183 -1.53 11.58 15.34
N LYS A 184 -2.54 12.43 15.53
CA LYS A 184 -2.40 13.90 15.47
C LYS A 184 -1.41 14.48 16.50
N GLN A 185 -1.04 13.73 17.51
CA GLN A 185 -0.14 14.20 18.58
C GLN A 185 1.33 14.12 18.19
N TYR A 186 1.67 13.47 17.06
CA TYR A 186 3.06 13.22 16.64
C TYR A 186 3.48 14.12 15.48
N ASN A 187 4.72 14.60 15.56
CA ASN A 187 5.33 15.40 14.49
C ASN A 187 6.04 14.47 13.48
N ILE A 188 5.25 13.86 12.61
CA ILE A 188 5.69 12.90 11.58
C ILE A 188 5.24 13.37 10.19
N ASN A 189 5.84 12.84 9.14
CA ASN A 189 5.46 13.20 7.76
C ASN A 189 4.16 12.50 7.33
N LEU A 190 3.05 12.89 7.92
CA LEU A 190 1.73 12.35 7.63
C LEU A 190 1.24 12.87 6.28
N VAL A 191 1.09 11.99 5.28
CA VAL A 191 0.65 12.34 3.93
C VAL A 191 -0.75 11.85 3.61
N ALA A 192 -1.13 10.71 4.17
CA ALA A 192 -2.43 10.08 3.92
C ALA A 192 -2.91 9.35 5.18
N VAL A 193 -4.16 8.93 5.16
CA VAL A 193 -4.77 8.01 6.14
C VAL A 193 -5.47 6.88 5.40
N GLU A 194 -5.16 5.64 5.74
CA GLU A 194 -5.90 4.46 5.28
C GLU A 194 -7.09 4.26 6.21
N LEU A 195 -8.31 4.39 5.68
CA LEU A 195 -9.52 4.26 6.47
C LEU A 195 -10.13 2.87 6.30
N ILE A 196 -10.23 2.12 7.39
CA ILE A 196 -10.93 0.84 7.45
C ILE A 196 -12.28 1.04 8.15
N PHE A 197 -13.36 0.71 7.46
CA PHE A 197 -14.71 0.85 7.99
C PHE A 197 -15.61 -0.27 7.49
N GLU A 198 -16.35 -0.90 8.41
CA GLU A 198 -17.21 -2.04 8.11
C GLU A 198 -18.54 -1.63 7.45
N ASN A 199 -19.00 -0.41 7.72
CA ASN A 199 -20.26 0.11 7.17
C ASN A 199 -20.24 1.63 6.98
N LEU A 200 -21.18 2.14 6.21
CA LEU A 200 -21.25 3.55 5.81
C LEU A 200 -21.70 4.51 6.93
N ASN A 201 -22.09 3.99 8.09
CA ASN A 201 -22.41 4.80 9.28
C ASN A 201 -21.18 5.09 10.15
N SER A 202 -19.98 4.66 9.71
CA SER A 202 -18.75 4.93 10.42
C SER A 202 -18.53 6.41 10.67
N LYS A 203 -18.14 6.76 11.90
CA LYS A 203 -17.78 8.14 12.27
C LYS A 203 -16.61 8.69 11.45
N LEU A 204 -15.75 7.82 10.91
CA LEU A 204 -14.65 8.19 10.02
C LEU A 204 -15.13 8.85 8.72
N LEU A 205 -16.35 8.51 8.26
CA LEU A 205 -16.97 9.08 7.08
C LEU A 205 -17.81 10.34 7.38
N SER A 206 -17.79 10.85 8.62
CA SER A 206 -18.50 12.07 8.95
C SER A 206 -17.93 13.28 8.23
N ARG A 207 -18.80 14.22 7.83
CA ARG A 207 -18.37 15.47 7.16
C ARG A 207 -17.30 16.22 7.94
N LYS A 208 -17.34 16.17 9.27
CA LYS A 208 -16.36 16.83 10.15
C LYS A 208 -14.96 16.23 9.94
N ILE A 209 -14.84 14.91 9.97
CA ILE A 209 -13.56 14.20 9.85
C ILE A 209 -13.00 14.32 8.42
N ILE A 210 -13.84 14.12 7.41
CA ILE A 210 -13.43 14.31 6.01
C ILE A 210 -12.91 15.74 5.76
N LYS A 211 -13.63 16.74 6.32
CA LYS A 211 -13.18 18.14 6.24
C LYS A 211 -11.85 18.35 6.94
N GLU A 212 -11.64 17.76 8.12
CA GLU A 212 -10.38 17.85 8.85
C GLU A 212 -9.20 17.31 8.05
N PHE A 213 -9.34 16.16 7.37
CA PHE A 213 -8.30 15.64 6.48
C PHE A 213 -8.01 16.60 5.31
N LYS A 214 -9.05 17.10 4.65
CA LYS A 214 -8.91 18.02 3.52
C LYS A 214 -8.27 19.35 3.90
N ASP A 215 -8.67 19.94 5.01
CA ASP A 215 -8.14 21.21 5.50
C ASP A 215 -6.63 21.08 5.83
N ASN A 216 -6.18 19.88 6.24
CA ASN A 216 -4.78 19.59 6.53
C ASN A 216 -4.01 19.00 5.34
N SER A 217 -4.62 18.91 4.15
CA SER A 217 -4.02 18.31 2.94
C SER A 217 -3.57 16.85 3.15
N ILE A 218 -4.29 16.09 3.96
CA ILE A 218 -4.10 14.66 4.20
C ILE A 218 -4.98 13.90 3.22
N LEU A 219 -4.37 13.01 2.43
CA LEU A 219 -5.08 12.20 1.45
C LEU A 219 -5.83 11.05 2.15
N MET A 220 -7.01 10.72 1.64
CA MET A 220 -7.82 9.62 2.12
C MET A 220 -7.65 8.40 1.23
N TRP A 221 -7.23 7.28 1.82
CA TRP A 221 -7.04 5.99 1.13
C TRP A 221 -8.14 5.00 1.50
N ALA A 222 -8.77 4.38 0.50
CA ALA A 222 -9.71 3.28 0.66
C ALA A 222 -9.17 1.99 0.04
N ASN A 223 -9.45 0.85 0.68
CA ASN A 223 -9.17 -0.47 0.16
C ASN A 223 -10.42 -1.03 -0.51
N ALA A 224 -10.50 -0.96 -1.85
CA ALA A 224 -11.55 -1.61 -2.61
C ALA A 224 -11.28 -3.10 -2.87
N ILE A 225 -10.12 -3.62 -2.47
CA ILE A 225 -9.78 -5.04 -2.59
C ILE A 225 -10.75 -5.90 -1.76
N THR A 226 -11.07 -7.08 -2.28
CA THR A 226 -11.82 -8.10 -1.56
C THR A 226 -10.86 -9.20 -1.13
N LEU A 227 -10.66 -9.35 0.19
CA LEU A 227 -9.79 -10.40 0.74
C LEU A 227 -10.54 -11.73 0.84
N ASP A 228 -11.73 -11.69 1.40
CA ASP A 228 -12.70 -12.80 1.48
C ASP A 228 -14.10 -12.23 1.79
N ASP A 229 -15.09 -13.12 1.93
CA ASP A 229 -16.48 -12.73 2.17
C ASP A 229 -16.75 -12.21 3.60
N THR A 230 -15.78 -12.29 4.51
CA THR A 230 -15.94 -11.92 5.93
C THR A 230 -15.21 -10.65 6.31
N ILE A 231 -14.14 -10.30 5.59
CA ILE A 231 -13.31 -9.13 5.90
C ILE A 231 -13.79 -7.93 5.08
N ILE A 232 -14.45 -6.99 5.76
CA ILE A 232 -14.94 -5.75 5.14
C ILE A 232 -13.94 -4.63 5.41
N LEU A 233 -13.37 -4.05 4.36
CA LEU A 233 -12.37 -2.99 4.46
C LEU A 233 -12.95 -1.59 4.22
N SER A 234 -13.92 -1.47 3.31
CA SER A 234 -14.49 -0.17 2.88
C SER A 234 -16.02 -0.22 2.76
N GLY A 235 -16.71 -0.77 3.77
CA GLY A 235 -18.16 -0.75 3.88
C GLY A 235 -18.88 -1.41 2.71
N LEU A 236 -18.31 -2.47 2.15
CA LEU A 236 -18.76 -3.19 0.95
C LEU A 236 -18.71 -2.34 -0.35
N LEU A 237 -17.93 -1.26 -0.36
CA LEU A 237 -17.66 -0.49 -1.57
C LEU A 237 -16.37 -1.01 -2.22
N ASP A 238 -16.40 -2.27 -2.65
CA ASP A 238 -15.24 -3.03 -3.09
C ASP A 238 -15.23 -3.30 -4.61
N ASP A 239 -14.19 -3.99 -5.05
CA ASP A 239 -13.97 -4.38 -6.44
C ASP A 239 -15.10 -5.28 -6.95
N ASN A 240 -15.57 -6.25 -6.14
CA ASN A 240 -16.63 -7.17 -6.54
C ASN A 240 -17.93 -6.40 -6.79
N VAL A 241 -18.35 -5.54 -5.86
CA VAL A 241 -19.53 -4.69 -6.05
C VAL A 241 -19.39 -3.78 -7.26
N SER A 242 -18.19 -3.23 -7.49
CA SER A 242 -17.94 -2.36 -8.64
C SER A 242 -18.07 -3.10 -9.96
N ILE A 243 -17.57 -4.32 -10.05
CA ILE A 243 -17.59 -5.13 -11.28
C ILE A 243 -18.97 -5.75 -11.52
N GLU A 244 -19.58 -6.31 -10.48
CA GLU A 244 -20.84 -7.04 -10.61
C GLU A 244 -22.08 -6.12 -10.73
N LYS A 245 -22.07 -5.00 -9.96
CA LYS A 245 -23.26 -4.12 -9.84
C LYS A 245 -23.07 -2.77 -10.53
N GLY A 246 -21.88 -2.54 -11.10
CA GLY A 246 -21.48 -1.32 -11.80
C GLY A 246 -20.60 -0.40 -11.00
N TYR A 247 -19.63 0.22 -11.65
CA TYR A 247 -18.55 1.01 -11.05
C TYR A 247 -19.02 2.11 -10.10
N ASN A 248 -20.17 2.74 -10.40
CA ASN A 248 -20.78 3.76 -9.55
C ASN A 248 -21.30 3.24 -8.19
N LYS A 249 -21.46 1.92 -8.03
CA LYS A 249 -21.99 1.31 -6.78
C LYS A 249 -20.90 1.00 -5.78
N GLY A 250 -19.66 0.79 -6.24
CA GLY A 250 -18.47 0.59 -5.41
C GLY A 250 -17.51 1.77 -5.51
N TRP A 251 -16.59 1.77 -6.48
CA TRP A 251 -15.56 2.81 -6.65
C TRP A 251 -16.11 4.23 -6.75
N GLY A 252 -17.24 4.41 -7.45
CA GLY A 252 -17.91 5.73 -7.57
C GLY A 252 -18.34 6.27 -6.21
N LYS A 253 -18.85 5.40 -5.34
CA LYS A 253 -19.22 5.82 -3.98
C LYS A 253 -18.00 6.22 -3.15
N LEU A 254 -16.88 5.49 -3.26
CA LEU A 254 -15.64 5.89 -2.61
C LEU A 254 -15.20 7.28 -3.09
N PHE A 255 -15.24 7.53 -4.40
CA PHE A 255 -14.93 8.84 -4.96
C PHE A 255 -15.90 9.94 -4.48
N GLU A 256 -17.22 9.68 -4.43
CA GLU A 256 -18.24 10.60 -3.89
C GLU A 256 -17.98 10.94 -2.39
N TYR A 257 -17.51 9.99 -1.58
CA TYR A 257 -17.08 10.25 -0.21
C TYR A 257 -15.81 11.10 -0.12
N GLY A 258 -15.10 11.27 -1.24
CA GLY A 258 -13.90 12.11 -1.35
C GLY A 258 -12.61 11.39 -1.06
N PHE A 259 -12.57 10.06 -1.26
CA PHE A 259 -11.33 9.31 -1.22
C PHE A 259 -10.41 9.73 -2.36
N ASP A 260 -9.16 10.00 -2.02
CA ASP A 260 -8.13 10.50 -2.92
C ASP A 260 -7.30 9.37 -3.53
N ILE A 261 -7.27 8.20 -2.88
CA ILE A 261 -6.54 7.01 -3.31
C ILE A 261 -7.45 5.79 -3.14
N ILE A 262 -7.57 4.98 -4.18
CA ILE A 262 -8.35 3.74 -4.15
C ILE A 262 -7.42 2.58 -4.48
N GLN A 263 -7.24 1.65 -3.54
CA GLN A 263 -6.49 0.42 -3.74
C GLN A 263 -7.42 -0.66 -4.31
N THR A 264 -6.95 -1.34 -5.37
CA THR A 264 -7.73 -2.30 -6.14
C THR A 264 -6.84 -3.43 -6.66
N ASP A 265 -7.45 -4.60 -6.90
CA ASP A 265 -6.85 -5.69 -7.69
C ASP A 265 -7.09 -5.51 -9.20
N TRP A 266 -7.92 -4.53 -9.61
CA TRP A 266 -8.35 -4.29 -10.98
C TRP A 266 -7.99 -2.89 -11.51
N PRO A 267 -6.71 -2.50 -11.53
CA PRO A 267 -6.32 -1.12 -11.86
C PRO A 267 -6.75 -0.69 -13.27
N ALA A 268 -6.83 -1.61 -14.25
CA ALA A 268 -7.26 -1.29 -15.61
C ALA A 268 -8.74 -0.88 -15.67
N LEU A 269 -9.61 -1.59 -14.94
CA LEU A 269 -11.04 -1.29 -14.86
C LEU A 269 -11.29 0.00 -14.09
N LEU A 270 -10.57 0.20 -12.98
CA LEU A 270 -10.67 1.44 -12.21
C LEU A 270 -10.15 2.65 -13.00
N LYS A 271 -9.09 2.46 -13.82
CA LYS A 271 -8.62 3.50 -14.76
C LYS A 271 -9.67 3.85 -15.80
N ASP A 272 -10.31 2.83 -16.39
CA ASP A 272 -11.40 3.05 -17.35
C ASP A 272 -12.51 3.87 -16.69
N TYR A 273 -12.96 3.50 -15.50
CA TYR A 273 -13.92 4.28 -14.73
C TYR A 273 -13.46 5.72 -14.53
N ARG A 274 -12.24 5.94 -14.03
CA ARG A 274 -11.67 7.28 -13.77
C ARG A 274 -11.67 8.18 -15.02
N ASN A 275 -11.43 7.60 -16.18
CA ASN A 275 -11.39 8.34 -17.44
C ASN A 275 -12.78 8.78 -17.92
N ASN A 276 -13.84 8.09 -17.50
CA ASN A 276 -15.22 8.30 -17.96
C ASN A 276 -16.09 9.13 -16.99
N ILE A 277 -15.57 9.58 -15.86
CA ILE A 277 -16.27 10.48 -14.90
C ILE A 277 -15.88 11.95 -15.06
#